data_f413a5b5972e24b82665de18c2a15ada
#
_entry.id   f413a5b5972e24b82665de18c2a15ada
#
_cell.length_a   1.000
_cell.length_b   1.000
_cell.length_c   1.000
_cell.angle_alpha   90.00
_cell.angle_beta   90.00
_cell.angle_gamma   90.00
#
_symmetry.space_group_name_H-M   'P 1'
#
loop_
_entity.id
_entity.type
_entity.pdbx_description
1 polymer ?
#
loop_
_entity_poly.entity_id
_entity_poly.type
_entity_poly.pdbx_seq_one_letter_code
_entity_poly.pdbx_strand_id
1 'polypeptide(L)'
;PPRSTLFPYTTLFRSSRTGSYTGYSFAVPVTIVKKIVEDLKKYGEVQRGLLGVNIGDIDAERAKELGLDKVEGVYIGGVPENGGAKMAGIKEGDVIIEVENAPIRNTAELQEKVSQYRPGDVLKVVVIRNKEKKQFNVTLRNRDGETKLVINDTDVLGAEFAELTQSEKEKLGIESGIKIKSLEKGKLQTAGLEKGFIITSVNKKPIYEVKDFRREVANAKGGILVEGMYENGEQAYFVFSGK
;
A
#
# COMPACT_ATOMS: atom_id res chain seq x y z
N PRO A 1 18.16 -15.95 -30.92
CA PRO A 1 16.72 -16.14 -30.86
C PRO A 1 16.00 -14.94 -31.46
N PRO A 2 14.88 -15.13 -32.22
CA PRO A 2 14.15 -14.04 -32.83
C PRO A 2 13.63 -13.11 -31.73
N ARG A 3 13.86 -11.80 -31.90
CA ARG A 3 13.28 -10.77 -31.04
C ARG A 3 11.78 -10.81 -31.23
N SER A 4 11.04 -11.21 -30.19
CA SER A 4 9.60 -11.12 -30.17
C SER A 4 9.18 -9.65 -30.22
N THR A 5 8.62 -9.24 -31.37
CA THR A 5 8.09 -7.88 -31.58
C THR A 5 6.66 -7.72 -31.07
N LEU A 6 6.09 -8.76 -30.43
CA LEU A 6 4.67 -8.83 -30.11
C LEU A 6 4.21 -7.98 -28.92
N PHE A 7 5.12 -7.61 -28.00
CA PHE A 7 4.75 -6.81 -26.82
C PHE A 7 5.86 -5.81 -26.44
N PRO A 8 5.91 -4.63 -27.03
CA PRO A 8 6.97 -3.65 -26.77
C PRO A 8 6.93 -3.08 -25.32
N TYR A 9 5.88 -3.37 -24.56
CA TYR A 9 5.66 -2.80 -23.22
C TYR A 9 5.60 -3.84 -22.09
N THR A 10 6.08 -5.06 -22.30
CA THR A 10 6.12 -6.11 -21.27
C THR A 10 7.54 -6.55 -20.97
N THR A 11 7.85 -6.73 -19.69
CA THR A 11 9.11 -7.32 -19.24
C THR A 11 8.89 -8.80 -18.96
N LEU A 12 9.68 -9.67 -19.62
CA LEU A 12 9.66 -11.12 -19.40
C LEU A 12 10.56 -11.46 -18.21
N PHE A 13 9.96 -12.02 -17.17
CA PHE A 13 10.69 -12.62 -16.06
C PHE A 13 10.72 -14.15 -16.23
N ARG A 14 11.91 -14.73 -16.14
CA ARG A 14 12.07 -16.17 -15.99
C ARG A 14 12.29 -16.48 -14.53
N SER A 15 11.38 -17.20 -13.93
CA SER A 15 11.53 -17.72 -12.59
C SER A 15 11.49 -19.25 -12.64
N SER A 16 12.57 -19.91 -12.21
CA SER A 16 12.55 -21.34 -11.94
C SER A 16 13.37 -21.62 -10.68
N ARG A 17 12.91 -22.54 -9.83
CA ARG A 17 13.63 -22.96 -8.62
C ARG A 17 14.90 -23.75 -8.94
N THR A 18 15.01 -24.30 -10.13
CA THR A 18 16.11 -25.18 -10.59
C THR A 18 16.97 -24.59 -11.69
N GLY A 19 16.65 -23.37 -12.18
CA GLY A 19 17.31 -22.76 -13.33
C GLY A 19 16.90 -23.34 -14.70
N SER A 20 16.13 -24.44 -14.74
CA SER A 20 15.64 -25.05 -15.97
C SER A 20 14.26 -24.55 -16.38
N TYR A 21 13.98 -24.61 -17.68
CA TYR A 21 12.71 -24.18 -18.26
C TYR A 21 11.60 -25.20 -17.93
N THR A 22 10.54 -24.71 -17.26
CA THR A 22 9.39 -25.54 -16.84
C THR A 22 8.16 -25.40 -17.73
N GLY A 23 8.27 -24.76 -18.91
CA GLY A 23 7.17 -24.61 -19.86
C GLY A 23 6.27 -23.39 -19.64
N TYR A 24 6.42 -22.65 -18.53
CA TYR A 24 5.60 -21.47 -18.26
C TYR A 24 6.44 -20.19 -18.34
N SER A 25 5.89 -19.17 -19.02
CA SER A 25 6.47 -17.83 -19.07
C SER A 25 5.41 -16.82 -18.64
N PHE A 26 5.79 -15.92 -17.74
CA PHE A 26 4.92 -14.84 -17.28
C PHE A 26 5.45 -13.51 -17.78
N ALA A 27 4.54 -12.65 -18.26
CA ALA A 27 4.85 -11.28 -18.63
C ALA A 27 4.12 -10.33 -17.67
N VAL A 28 4.83 -9.34 -17.13
CA VAL A 28 4.24 -8.29 -16.30
C VAL A 28 4.21 -7.00 -17.10
N PRO A 29 3.05 -6.31 -17.21
CA PRO A 29 2.96 -5.02 -17.86
C PRO A 29 3.97 -4.02 -17.27
N VAL A 30 4.70 -3.33 -18.13
CA VAL A 30 5.74 -2.37 -17.70
C VAL A 30 5.19 -1.23 -16.85
N THR A 31 3.94 -0.86 -17.05
CA THR A 31 3.22 0.15 -16.26
C THR A 31 3.11 -0.25 -14.78
N ILE A 32 2.82 -1.52 -14.50
CA ILE A 32 2.78 -2.07 -13.15
C ILE A 32 4.17 -2.09 -12.53
N VAL A 33 5.19 -2.55 -13.29
CA VAL A 33 6.58 -2.58 -12.83
C VAL A 33 7.06 -1.17 -12.48
N LYS A 34 6.80 -0.18 -13.36
CA LYS A 34 7.17 1.22 -13.13
C LYS A 34 6.55 1.76 -11.84
N LYS A 35 5.24 1.56 -11.65
CA LYS A 35 4.52 1.99 -10.44
C LYS A 35 5.10 1.34 -9.18
N ILE A 36 5.37 0.03 -9.21
CA ILE A 36 5.96 -0.69 -8.07
C ILE A 36 7.34 -0.13 -7.71
N VAL A 37 8.20 0.09 -8.71
CA VAL A 37 9.55 0.66 -8.48
C VAL A 37 9.46 2.09 -7.95
N GLU A 38 8.55 2.91 -8.46
CA GLU A 38 8.31 4.27 -7.96
C GLU A 38 7.81 4.24 -6.51
N ASP A 39 6.86 3.34 -6.19
CA ASP A 39 6.33 3.20 -4.82
C ASP A 39 7.44 2.77 -3.85
N LEU A 40 8.23 1.75 -4.20
CA LEU A 40 9.34 1.28 -3.37
C LEU A 40 10.38 2.39 -3.14
N LYS A 41 10.74 3.16 -4.19
CA LYS A 41 11.68 4.27 -4.05
C LYS A 41 11.15 5.41 -3.18
N LYS A 42 9.85 5.69 -3.24
CA LYS A 42 9.27 6.86 -2.60
C LYS A 42 8.70 6.57 -1.21
N TYR A 43 8.17 5.37 -1.01
CA TYR A 43 7.42 5.01 0.19
C TYR A 43 8.00 3.81 0.95
N GLY A 44 9.04 3.14 0.39
CA GLY A 44 9.60 1.90 0.95
C GLY A 44 8.67 0.69 0.82
N GLU A 45 7.43 0.89 0.36
CA GLU A 45 6.40 -0.14 0.24
C GLU A 45 5.50 0.09 -0.96
N VAL A 46 5.01 -1.01 -1.56
CA VAL A 46 4.08 -0.96 -2.68
C VAL A 46 2.71 -0.48 -2.22
N GLN A 47 2.27 0.65 -2.74
CA GLN A 47 0.97 1.24 -2.43
C GLN A 47 -0.13 0.52 -3.23
N ARG A 48 -1.00 -0.21 -2.54
CA ARG A 48 -2.10 -0.95 -3.18
C ARG A 48 -3.43 -0.28 -2.90
N GLY A 49 -3.99 0.38 -3.92
CA GLY A 49 -5.37 0.85 -3.89
C GLY A 49 -6.34 -0.30 -4.09
N LEU A 50 -7.35 -0.41 -3.25
CA LEU A 50 -8.38 -1.45 -3.27
C LEU A 50 -9.74 -0.81 -3.44
N LEU A 51 -10.60 -1.40 -4.30
CA LEU A 51 -12.02 -1.04 -4.40
C LEU A 51 -12.79 -1.44 -3.15
N GLY A 52 -12.38 -2.54 -2.49
CA GLY A 52 -13.08 -3.12 -1.35
C GLY A 52 -14.34 -3.86 -1.79
N VAL A 53 -14.17 -4.88 -2.63
CA VAL A 53 -15.23 -5.77 -3.13
C VAL A 53 -14.76 -7.21 -3.15
N ASN A 54 -15.69 -8.14 -2.89
CA ASN A 54 -15.51 -9.56 -3.18
C ASN A 54 -15.98 -9.80 -4.61
N ILE A 55 -15.14 -10.38 -5.44
CA ILE A 55 -15.35 -10.48 -6.87
C ILE A 55 -15.32 -11.92 -7.38
N GLY A 56 -16.02 -12.16 -8.45
CA GLY A 56 -16.00 -13.43 -9.20
C GLY A 56 -16.19 -13.19 -10.69
N ASP A 57 -15.70 -14.12 -11.50
CA ASP A 57 -15.96 -14.12 -12.93
C ASP A 57 -17.42 -14.49 -13.21
N ILE A 58 -17.91 -14.07 -14.36
CA ILE A 58 -19.26 -14.37 -14.82
C ILE A 58 -19.18 -15.57 -15.75
N ASP A 59 -19.94 -16.60 -15.42
CA ASP A 59 -20.21 -17.72 -16.29
C ASP A 59 -21.48 -17.52 -17.13
N ALA A 60 -21.77 -18.45 -18.05
CA ALA A 60 -22.90 -18.34 -18.94
C ALA A 60 -24.27 -18.41 -18.23
N GLU A 61 -24.35 -19.15 -17.11
CA GLU A 61 -25.57 -19.30 -16.33
C GLU A 61 -25.88 -17.98 -15.60
N ARG A 62 -24.88 -17.42 -14.93
CA ARG A 62 -24.99 -16.13 -14.23
C ARG A 62 -25.24 -14.95 -15.17
N ALA A 63 -24.61 -14.95 -16.36
CA ALA A 63 -24.89 -13.94 -17.38
C ALA A 63 -26.37 -13.95 -17.80
N LYS A 64 -26.94 -15.13 -17.97
CA LYS A 64 -28.37 -15.31 -18.30
C LYS A 64 -29.29 -14.84 -17.17
N GLU A 65 -28.98 -15.19 -15.91
CA GLU A 65 -29.74 -14.75 -14.73
C GLU A 65 -29.74 -13.25 -14.59
N LEU A 66 -28.59 -12.62 -14.80
CA LEU A 66 -28.42 -11.16 -14.70
C LEU A 66 -28.91 -10.42 -15.95
N GLY A 67 -29.30 -11.16 -17.01
CA GLY A 67 -29.78 -10.59 -18.27
C GLY A 67 -28.70 -9.82 -19.02
N LEU A 68 -27.47 -10.29 -18.99
CA LEU A 68 -26.34 -9.72 -19.72
C LEU A 68 -26.32 -10.25 -21.15
N ASP A 69 -26.02 -9.37 -22.11
CA ASP A 69 -25.90 -9.75 -23.53
C ASP A 69 -24.65 -10.59 -23.82
N LYS A 70 -23.63 -10.50 -22.93
CA LYS A 70 -22.33 -11.17 -23.06
C LYS A 70 -21.89 -11.76 -21.75
N VAL A 71 -21.08 -12.83 -21.83
CA VAL A 71 -20.39 -13.43 -20.67
C VAL A 71 -19.10 -12.64 -20.39
N GLU A 72 -19.26 -11.38 -20.03
CA GLU A 72 -18.16 -10.43 -19.76
C GLU A 72 -18.52 -9.58 -18.54
N GLY A 73 -17.50 -9.19 -17.80
CA GLY A 73 -17.61 -8.36 -16.59
C GLY A 73 -17.21 -9.09 -15.32
N VAL A 74 -17.30 -8.40 -14.21
CA VAL A 74 -16.91 -8.91 -12.89
C VAL A 74 -18.08 -8.79 -11.93
N TYR A 75 -18.57 -9.92 -11.47
CA TYR A 75 -19.66 -9.99 -10.49
C TYR A 75 -19.18 -9.59 -9.11
N ILE A 76 -19.96 -8.78 -8.41
CA ILE A 76 -19.71 -8.37 -7.02
C ILE A 76 -20.56 -9.27 -6.10
N GLY A 77 -19.87 -10.21 -5.43
CA GLY A 77 -20.47 -11.13 -4.47
C GLY A 77 -20.52 -10.60 -3.04
N GLY A 78 -19.98 -9.40 -2.80
CA GLY A 78 -20.05 -8.74 -1.50
C GLY A 78 -19.27 -7.43 -1.46
N VAL A 79 -19.69 -6.52 -0.58
CA VAL A 79 -19.07 -5.19 -0.42
C VAL A 79 -18.83 -4.92 1.07
N PRO A 80 -17.59 -5.11 1.56
CA PRO A 80 -17.22 -4.82 2.94
C PRO A 80 -17.52 -3.36 3.34
N GLU A 81 -17.97 -3.16 4.58
CA GLU A 81 -18.40 -1.84 5.09
C GLU A 81 -17.31 -0.77 4.97
N ASN A 82 -16.05 -1.12 5.20
CA ASN A 82 -14.92 -0.19 5.14
C ASN A 82 -14.36 -0.01 3.72
N GLY A 83 -14.96 -0.62 2.70
CA GLY A 83 -14.54 -0.55 1.31
C GLY A 83 -14.91 0.77 0.62
N GLY A 84 -14.05 1.26 -0.28
CA GLY A 84 -14.36 2.44 -1.09
C GLY A 84 -15.61 2.26 -1.96
N ALA A 85 -15.84 1.05 -2.46
CA ALA A 85 -17.02 0.70 -3.25
C ALA A 85 -18.32 0.86 -2.45
N LYS A 86 -18.34 0.46 -1.16
CA LYS A 86 -19.50 0.62 -0.29
C LYS A 86 -19.89 2.09 -0.13
N MET A 87 -18.89 2.92 0.12
CA MET A 87 -19.10 4.36 0.31
C MET A 87 -19.55 5.05 -0.97
N ALA A 88 -19.13 4.54 -2.12
CA ALA A 88 -19.56 5.03 -3.43
C ALA A 88 -20.99 4.57 -3.80
N GLY A 89 -21.59 3.61 -3.06
CA GLY A 89 -22.93 3.10 -3.30
C GLY A 89 -22.99 1.88 -4.24
N ILE A 90 -21.87 1.23 -4.50
CA ILE A 90 -21.81 -0.08 -5.16
C ILE A 90 -22.38 -1.12 -4.20
N LYS A 91 -23.08 -2.12 -4.74
CA LYS A 91 -23.79 -3.14 -3.97
C LYS A 91 -23.44 -4.54 -4.46
N GLU A 92 -23.69 -5.52 -3.60
CA GLU A 92 -23.72 -6.91 -4.00
C GLU A 92 -24.74 -7.12 -5.13
N GLY A 93 -24.40 -7.97 -6.09
CA GLY A 93 -25.20 -8.23 -7.30
C GLY A 93 -24.87 -7.28 -8.47
N ASP A 94 -24.06 -6.25 -8.28
CA ASP A 94 -23.59 -5.42 -9.39
C ASP A 94 -22.57 -6.19 -10.25
N VAL A 95 -22.50 -5.83 -11.53
CA VAL A 95 -21.49 -6.34 -12.46
C VAL A 95 -20.63 -5.19 -12.96
N ILE A 96 -19.36 -5.17 -12.61
CA ILE A 96 -18.40 -4.19 -13.13
C ILE A 96 -18.12 -4.50 -14.59
N ILE A 97 -18.32 -3.53 -15.48
CA ILE A 97 -18.09 -3.66 -16.92
C ILE A 97 -17.05 -2.69 -17.46
N GLU A 98 -16.72 -1.61 -16.71
CA GLU A 98 -15.78 -0.60 -17.16
C GLU A 98 -15.11 0.09 -15.95
N VAL A 99 -13.80 0.36 -16.05
CA VAL A 99 -13.04 1.16 -15.09
C VAL A 99 -12.15 2.14 -15.87
N GLU A 100 -12.29 3.46 -15.57
CA GLU A 100 -11.54 4.53 -16.25
C GLU A 100 -11.63 4.42 -17.78
N ASN A 101 -12.85 4.30 -18.30
CA ASN A 101 -13.18 4.14 -19.71
C ASN A 101 -12.55 2.90 -20.39
N ALA A 102 -11.96 1.98 -19.64
CA ALA A 102 -11.45 0.72 -20.14
C ALA A 102 -12.47 -0.40 -19.86
N PRO A 103 -12.87 -1.19 -20.87
CA PRO A 103 -13.77 -2.32 -20.67
C PRO A 103 -13.10 -3.37 -19.79
N ILE A 104 -13.87 -3.97 -18.90
CA ILE A 104 -13.47 -5.03 -17.98
C ILE A 104 -14.28 -6.28 -18.29
N ARG A 105 -13.61 -7.37 -18.67
CA ARG A 105 -14.25 -8.62 -19.08
C ARG A 105 -14.19 -9.71 -18.00
N ASN A 106 -13.17 -9.66 -17.13
CA ASN A 106 -12.92 -10.68 -16.11
C ASN A 106 -12.18 -10.09 -14.90
N THR A 107 -12.03 -10.89 -13.85
CA THR A 107 -11.38 -10.50 -12.61
C THR A 107 -9.91 -10.12 -12.79
N ALA A 108 -9.19 -10.79 -13.70
CA ALA A 108 -7.79 -10.50 -13.96
C ALA A 108 -7.60 -9.09 -14.56
N GLU A 109 -8.42 -8.70 -15.53
CA GLU A 109 -8.41 -7.36 -16.13
C GLU A 109 -8.76 -6.28 -15.09
N LEU A 110 -9.75 -6.55 -14.22
CA LEU A 110 -10.07 -5.63 -13.12
C LEU A 110 -8.90 -5.44 -12.17
N GLN A 111 -8.27 -6.54 -11.73
CA GLN A 111 -7.13 -6.49 -10.83
C GLN A 111 -5.93 -5.79 -11.47
N GLU A 112 -5.64 -6.07 -12.74
CA GLU A 112 -4.59 -5.37 -13.50
C GLU A 112 -4.86 -3.86 -13.53
N LYS A 113 -6.08 -3.46 -13.91
CA LYS A 113 -6.45 -2.05 -14.02
C LYS A 113 -6.35 -1.33 -12.67
N VAL A 114 -6.91 -1.89 -11.62
CA VAL A 114 -6.90 -1.29 -10.27
C VAL A 114 -5.49 -1.25 -9.67
N SER A 115 -4.63 -2.23 -9.98
CA SER A 115 -3.25 -2.29 -9.47
C SER A 115 -2.37 -1.11 -9.90
N GLN A 116 -2.75 -0.38 -10.93
CA GLN A 116 -2.04 0.81 -11.42
C GLN A 116 -2.25 2.04 -10.52
N TYR A 117 -3.20 1.99 -9.59
CA TYR A 117 -3.62 3.11 -8.75
C TYR A 117 -3.23 2.92 -7.28
N ARG A 118 -3.27 4.01 -6.52
CA ARG A 118 -2.86 4.07 -5.12
C ARG A 118 -4.07 4.32 -4.20
N PRO A 119 -3.96 4.07 -2.90
CA PRO A 119 -4.95 4.55 -1.93
C PRO A 119 -5.13 6.08 -2.05
N GLY A 120 -6.38 6.53 -2.01
CA GLY A 120 -6.75 7.94 -2.21
C GLY A 120 -7.08 8.33 -3.65
N ASP A 121 -6.65 7.54 -4.66
CA ASP A 121 -7.07 7.80 -6.03
C ASP A 121 -8.57 7.52 -6.20
N VAL A 122 -9.22 8.31 -7.04
CA VAL A 122 -10.65 8.17 -7.36
C VAL A 122 -10.78 7.55 -8.74
N LEU A 123 -11.49 6.42 -8.83
CA LEU A 123 -11.73 5.71 -10.09
C LEU A 123 -13.20 5.79 -10.48
N LYS A 124 -13.41 6.06 -11.75
CA LYS A 124 -14.71 5.96 -12.40
C LYS A 124 -15.01 4.49 -12.71
N VAL A 125 -16.02 3.95 -12.06
CA VAL A 125 -16.45 2.55 -12.22
C VAL A 125 -17.86 2.52 -12.80
N VAL A 126 -18.06 1.77 -13.89
CA VAL A 126 -19.38 1.55 -14.47
C VAL A 126 -19.82 0.12 -14.18
N VAL A 127 -21.00 -0.01 -13.61
CA VAL A 127 -21.60 -1.31 -13.31
C VAL A 127 -22.94 -1.47 -14.01
N ILE A 128 -23.37 -2.72 -14.21
CA ILE A 128 -24.74 -3.07 -14.52
C ILE A 128 -25.45 -3.46 -13.22
N ARG A 129 -26.56 -2.80 -12.93
CA ARG A 129 -27.48 -3.10 -11.83
C ARG A 129 -28.90 -3.12 -12.33
N ASN A 130 -29.61 -4.24 -12.18
CA ASN A 130 -30.98 -4.40 -12.69
C ASN A 130 -31.10 -4.08 -14.20
N LYS A 131 -30.15 -4.55 -14.99
CA LYS A 131 -30.03 -4.32 -16.45
C LYS A 131 -29.76 -2.86 -16.86
N GLU A 132 -29.52 -1.96 -15.92
CA GLU A 132 -29.18 -0.56 -16.17
C GLU A 132 -27.70 -0.29 -15.89
N LYS A 133 -27.07 0.50 -16.74
CA LYS A 133 -25.71 0.98 -16.49
C LYS A 133 -25.74 2.12 -15.46
N LYS A 134 -24.91 1.98 -14.43
CA LYS A 134 -24.72 3.02 -13.39
C LYS A 134 -23.26 3.31 -13.23
N GLN A 135 -22.93 4.58 -13.02
CA GLN A 135 -21.55 5.05 -12.84
C GLN A 135 -21.34 5.52 -11.43
N PHE A 136 -20.20 5.15 -10.86
CA PHE A 136 -19.77 5.51 -9.52
C PHE A 136 -18.33 6.03 -9.53
N ASN A 137 -18.06 7.03 -8.70
CA ASN A 137 -16.69 7.47 -8.42
C ASN A 137 -16.24 6.80 -7.11
N VAL A 138 -15.31 5.87 -7.20
CA VAL A 138 -14.84 5.07 -6.07
C VAL A 138 -13.49 5.55 -5.61
N THR A 139 -13.36 6.03 -4.38
CA THR A 139 -12.09 6.35 -3.77
C THR A 139 -11.43 5.06 -3.28
N LEU A 140 -10.27 4.73 -3.82
CA LEU A 140 -9.52 3.55 -3.41
C LEU A 140 -9.00 3.69 -1.98
N ARG A 141 -8.94 2.57 -1.27
CA ARG A 141 -8.44 2.49 0.10
C ARG A 141 -7.31 1.48 0.22
N ASN A 142 -6.47 1.62 1.24
CA ASN A 142 -5.48 0.62 1.58
C ASN A 142 -6.14 -0.61 2.26
N ARG A 143 -5.34 -1.60 2.68
CA ARG A 143 -5.84 -2.81 3.34
C ARG A 143 -6.56 -2.50 4.68
N ASP A 144 -6.17 -1.43 5.36
CA ASP A 144 -6.74 -0.99 6.63
C ASP A 144 -8.01 -0.14 6.46
N GLY A 145 -8.46 0.06 5.22
CA GLY A 145 -9.64 0.84 4.88
C GLY A 145 -9.40 2.35 4.90
N GLU A 146 -8.16 2.81 4.86
CA GLU A 146 -7.79 4.22 4.82
C GLU A 146 -7.42 4.68 3.40
N THR A 147 -7.55 5.98 3.15
CA THR A 147 -7.10 6.62 1.91
C THR A 147 -5.64 7.06 1.94
N LYS A 148 -4.98 6.90 3.08
CA LYS A 148 -3.59 7.28 3.27
C LYS A 148 -2.64 6.27 2.65
N LEU A 149 -1.55 6.80 2.11
CA LEU A 149 -0.42 5.98 1.66
C LEU A 149 0.28 5.41 2.89
N VAL A 150 0.66 4.14 2.80
CA VAL A 150 1.52 3.50 3.81
C VAL A 150 2.95 3.92 3.50
N ILE A 151 3.61 4.57 4.45
CA ILE A 151 5.02 4.95 4.32
C ILE A 151 5.81 4.01 5.22
N ASN A 152 6.55 3.12 4.62
CA ASN A 152 7.45 2.22 5.33
C ASN A 152 8.83 2.87 5.37
N ASP A 153 9.08 3.69 6.39
CA ASP A 153 10.36 4.41 6.56
C ASP A 153 11.51 3.49 7.03
N THR A 154 11.26 2.19 7.17
CA THR A 154 12.29 1.23 7.58
C THR A 154 13.49 1.26 6.64
N ASP A 155 13.28 1.41 5.33
CA ASP A 155 14.37 1.46 4.34
C ASP A 155 15.16 2.78 4.35
N VAL A 156 14.55 3.90 4.75
CA VAL A 156 15.22 5.21 4.73
C VAL A 156 15.95 5.48 6.04
N LEU A 157 15.36 5.11 7.17
CA LEU A 157 15.91 5.35 8.51
C LEU A 157 16.64 4.12 9.04
N GLY A 158 16.37 2.93 8.49
CA GLY A 158 16.98 1.67 8.93
C GLY A 158 16.47 1.17 10.28
N ALA A 159 15.26 1.57 10.72
CA ALA A 159 14.76 1.18 12.03
C ALA A 159 13.29 0.75 12.01
N GLU A 160 12.99 -0.28 12.77
CA GLU A 160 11.65 -0.68 13.15
C GLU A 160 11.33 -0.13 14.53
N PHE A 161 10.15 0.50 14.67
CA PHE A 161 9.73 1.14 15.91
C PHE A 161 8.60 0.38 16.58
N ALA A 162 8.53 0.46 17.89
CA ALA A 162 7.39 -0.01 18.70
C ALA A 162 6.91 1.11 19.62
N GLU A 163 5.63 1.15 19.89
CA GLU A 163 5.06 2.00 20.93
C GLU A 163 5.39 1.43 22.30
N LEU A 164 5.61 2.34 23.27
CA LEU A 164 5.83 1.94 24.65
C LEU A 164 4.51 1.52 25.31
N THR A 165 4.58 0.44 26.04
CA THR A 165 3.48 0.03 26.92
C THR A 165 3.33 0.99 28.09
N GLN A 166 2.15 1.04 28.71
CA GLN A 166 1.90 1.88 29.89
C GLN A 166 2.88 1.55 31.04
N SER A 167 3.19 0.28 31.24
CA SER A 167 4.15 -0.16 32.25
C SER A 167 5.59 0.34 31.99
N GLU A 168 6.02 0.35 30.71
CA GLU A 168 7.33 0.90 30.34
C GLU A 168 7.39 2.42 30.56
N LYS A 169 6.34 3.15 30.23
CA LYS A 169 6.23 4.60 30.48
C LYS A 169 6.33 4.93 31.97
N GLU A 170 5.57 4.21 32.80
CA GLU A 170 5.60 4.38 34.26
C GLU A 170 6.97 4.07 34.86
N LYS A 171 7.61 2.98 34.42
CA LYS A 171 8.95 2.58 34.89
C LYS A 171 10.03 3.62 34.55
N LEU A 172 9.91 4.28 33.41
CA LEU A 172 10.86 5.27 32.91
C LEU A 172 10.50 6.70 33.33
N GLY A 173 9.33 6.92 33.92
CA GLY A 173 8.85 8.24 34.32
C GLY A 173 8.58 9.18 33.15
N ILE A 174 8.15 8.64 32.00
CA ILE A 174 7.88 9.41 30.77
C ILE A 174 6.43 9.23 30.32
N GLU A 175 5.86 10.28 29.77
CA GLU A 175 4.49 10.27 29.24
C GLU A 175 4.42 9.84 27.76
N SER A 176 5.52 10.02 27.03
CA SER A 176 5.58 9.84 25.59
C SER A 176 6.89 9.20 25.15
N GLY A 177 6.89 8.56 23.99
CA GLY A 177 8.08 7.99 23.39
C GLY A 177 7.77 6.75 22.53
N ILE A 178 8.69 6.47 21.61
CA ILE A 178 8.70 5.27 20.79
C ILE A 178 10.06 4.57 20.94
N LYS A 179 10.08 3.25 20.93
CA LYS A 179 11.29 2.45 21.12
C LYS A 179 11.79 1.90 19.78
N ILE A 180 13.09 1.95 19.55
CA ILE A 180 13.73 1.27 18.41
C ILE A 180 13.77 -0.24 18.71
N LYS A 181 12.92 -1.00 17.99
CA LYS A 181 12.79 -2.45 18.12
C LYS A 181 13.89 -3.21 17.39
N SER A 182 14.21 -2.77 16.18
CA SER A 182 15.35 -3.25 15.39
C SER A 182 16.01 -2.11 14.64
N LEU A 183 17.30 -2.26 14.35
CA LEU A 183 18.08 -1.25 13.62
C LEU A 183 18.97 -1.97 12.61
N GLU A 184 18.83 -1.55 11.34
CA GLU A 184 19.62 -2.01 10.21
C GLU A 184 20.46 -0.86 9.63
N LYS A 185 21.19 -1.12 8.54
CA LYS A 185 21.94 -0.04 7.87
C LYS A 185 20.99 1.08 7.39
N GLY A 186 21.16 2.27 7.96
CA GLY A 186 20.33 3.42 7.64
C GLY A 186 20.80 4.70 8.32
N LYS A 187 20.04 5.79 8.16
CA LYS A 187 20.40 7.10 8.71
C LYS A 187 20.51 7.10 10.24
N LEU A 188 19.64 6.36 10.92
CA LEU A 188 19.65 6.31 12.39
C LEU A 188 20.87 5.58 12.92
N GLN A 189 21.26 4.44 12.32
CA GLN A 189 22.48 3.71 12.68
C GLN A 189 23.73 4.58 12.42
N THR A 190 23.76 5.26 11.26
CA THR A 190 24.88 6.16 10.92
C THR A 190 24.98 7.34 11.89
N ALA A 191 23.86 7.80 12.43
CA ALA A 191 23.81 8.85 13.45
C ALA A 191 24.21 8.37 14.84
N GLY A 192 24.41 7.06 15.04
CA GLY A 192 24.84 6.48 16.32
C GLY A 192 23.70 5.99 17.21
N LEU A 193 22.44 5.99 16.72
CA LEU A 193 21.35 5.39 17.48
C LEU A 193 21.52 3.87 17.54
N GLU A 194 20.99 3.27 18.58
CA GLU A 194 21.06 1.84 18.83
C GLU A 194 19.68 1.21 19.08
N LYS A 195 19.60 -0.10 18.92
CA LYS A 195 18.42 -0.86 19.32
C LYS A 195 18.12 -0.65 20.81
N GLY A 196 16.84 -0.45 21.15
CA GLY A 196 16.40 -0.21 22.52
C GLY A 196 16.36 1.27 22.90
N PHE A 197 16.94 2.17 22.11
CA PHE A 197 16.82 3.61 22.36
C PHE A 197 15.36 4.07 22.25
N ILE A 198 14.94 4.91 23.17
CA ILE A 198 13.57 5.44 23.26
C ILE A 198 13.60 6.89 22.83
N ILE A 199 12.99 7.19 21.70
CA ILE A 199 12.87 8.55 21.17
C ILE A 199 11.69 9.23 21.84
N THR A 200 11.95 10.32 22.57
CA THR A 200 10.91 11.09 23.26
C THR A 200 10.56 12.39 22.54
N SER A 201 11.50 12.98 21.78
CA SER A 201 11.24 14.16 20.98
C SER A 201 12.02 14.19 19.67
N VAL A 202 11.49 14.94 18.69
CA VAL A 202 12.15 15.28 17.43
C VAL A 202 12.04 16.79 17.22
N ASN A 203 13.19 17.46 17.04
CA ASN A 203 13.24 18.91 16.90
C ASN A 203 12.48 19.62 18.03
N LYS A 204 12.63 19.13 19.27
CA LYS A 204 11.96 19.61 20.51
C LYS A 204 10.44 19.41 20.53
N LYS A 205 9.87 18.65 19.60
CA LYS A 205 8.46 18.27 19.62
C LYS A 205 8.30 16.88 20.22
N PRO A 206 7.44 16.68 21.21
CA PRO A 206 7.22 15.39 21.82
C PRO A 206 6.64 14.38 20.81
N ILE A 207 7.06 13.13 20.95
CA ILE A 207 6.63 12.01 20.10
C ILE A 207 5.80 11.04 20.94
N TYR A 208 4.53 10.94 20.66
CA TYR A 208 3.60 10.04 21.36
C TYR A 208 3.46 8.69 20.68
N GLU A 209 3.49 8.69 19.33
CA GLU A 209 3.26 7.53 18.48
C GLU A 209 4.26 7.50 17.31
N VAL A 210 4.46 6.35 16.71
CA VAL A 210 5.35 6.17 15.54
C VAL A 210 4.97 7.11 14.38
N LYS A 211 3.67 7.38 14.21
CA LYS A 211 3.19 8.32 13.18
C LYS A 211 3.67 9.77 13.40
N ASP A 212 3.81 10.19 14.65
CA ASP A 212 4.31 11.54 14.97
C ASP A 212 5.78 11.68 14.57
N PHE A 213 6.60 10.68 14.94
CA PHE A 213 8.00 10.62 14.53
C PHE A 213 8.14 10.70 13.00
N ARG A 214 7.38 9.89 12.28
CA ARG A 214 7.39 9.89 10.81
C ARG A 214 7.01 11.23 10.22
N ARG A 215 5.99 11.88 10.75
CA ARG A 215 5.53 13.19 10.31
C ARG A 215 6.60 14.27 10.51
N GLU A 216 7.24 14.30 11.68
CA GLU A 216 8.27 15.29 11.99
C GLU A 216 9.53 15.08 11.15
N VAL A 217 9.96 13.83 10.93
CA VAL A 217 11.09 13.50 10.05
C VAL A 217 10.80 13.86 8.58
N ALA A 218 9.61 13.53 8.07
CA ALA A 218 9.22 13.83 6.69
C ALA A 218 9.13 15.33 6.40
N ASN A 219 8.74 16.14 7.39
CA ASN A 219 8.58 17.60 7.28
C ASN A 219 9.88 18.38 7.51
N ALA A 220 10.93 17.73 7.98
CA ALA A 220 12.18 18.40 8.29
C ALA A 220 12.93 18.85 7.02
N LYS A 221 13.33 20.12 6.98
CA LYS A 221 14.07 20.76 5.88
C LYS A 221 15.56 20.94 6.21
N GLY A 222 16.18 19.98 6.89
CA GLY A 222 17.58 20.11 7.30
C GLY A 222 17.99 19.04 8.28
N GLY A 223 18.83 19.38 9.25
CA GLY A 223 19.21 18.48 10.33
C GLY A 223 18.01 18.13 11.22
N ILE A 224 17.91 16.89 11.61
CA ILE A 224 16.88 16.37 12.50
C ILE A 224 17.54 16.04 13.82
N LEU A 225 17.16 16.76 14.87
CA LEU A 225 17.57 16.49 16.25
C LEU A 225 16.60 15.47 16.85
N VAL A 226 17.10 14.34 17.26
CA VAL A 226 16.36 13.30 17.98
C VAL A 226 16.86 13.28 19.41
N GLU A 227 15.95 13.42 20.37
CA GLU A 227 16.26 13.36 21.80
C GLU A 227 15.52 12.17 22.43
N GLY A 228 16.13 11.56 23.40
CA GLY A 228 15.53 10.40 24.03
C GLY A 228 16.39 9.82 25.14
N MET A 229 16.13 8.57 25.49
CA MET A 229 16.85 7.88 26.55
C MET A 229 16.98 6.38 26.28
N TYR A 230 17.91 5.76 26.95
CA TYR A 230 18.07 4.32 27.07
C TYR A 230 17.19 3.75 28.19
N GLU A 231 16.99 2.43 28.21
CA GLU A 231 16.22 1.74 29.25
C GLU A 231 16.84 1.89 30.67
N ASN A 232 18.13 2.23 30.77
CA ASN A 232 18.83 2.52 32.02
C ASN A 232 18.59 3.95 32.54
N GLY A 233 17.80 4.79 31.81
CA GLY A 233 17.51 6.16 32.15
C GLY A 233 18.53 7.18 31.62
N GLU A 234 19.60 6.75 30.95
CA GLU A 234 20.60 7.63 30.36
C GLU A 234 20.01 8.42 29.20
N GLN A 235 20.06 9.74 29.26
CA GLN A 235 19.56 10.62 28.19
C GLN A 235 20.65 10.85 27.14
N ALA A 236 20.23 10.82 25.87
CA ALA A 236 21.10 11.12 24.75
C ALA A 236 20.35 11.86 23.63
N TYR A 237 21.11 12.51 22.77
CA TYR A 237 20.59 13.18 21.58
C TYR A 237 21.46 12.84 20.36
N PHE A 238 20.82 12.78 19.20
CA PHE A 238 21.47 12.44 17.95
C PHE A 238 20.99 13.40 16.86
N VAL A 239 21.86 13.66 15.89
CA VAL A 239 21.52 14.53 14.75
C VAL A 239 21.82 13.78 13.46
N PHE A 240 20.86 13.78 12.54
CA PHE A 240 21.07 13.29 11.20
C PHE A 240 20.43 14.21 10.15
N SER A 241 20.86 14.07 8.87
CA SER A 241 20.30 14.86 7.79
C SER A 241 18.92 14.33 7.39
N GLY A 242 17.94 15.21 7.25
CA GLY A 242 16.63 14.92 6.67
C GLY A 242 16.76 14.47 5.19
N LYS A 243 16.34 15.25 4.29
CA LYS A 243 16.50 15.00 2.83
C LYS A 243 17.79 15.60 2.31
#